data_9b5a6835bbf5fb6915b0614934ffb69f
#
_entry.id   9b5a6835bbf5fb6915b0614934ffb69f
#
_cell.length_a   1.000
_cell.length_b   1.000
_cell.length_c   1.000
_cell.angle_alpha   90.00
_cell.angle_beta   90.00
_cell.angle_gamma   90.00
#
_symmetry.space_group_name_H-M   'P 1'
#
loop_
_entity.id
_entity.type
_entity.pdbx_description
1 polymer ?
#
loop_
_entity_poly.entity_id
_entity_poly.type
_entity_poly.pdbx_seq_one_letter_code
_entity_poly.pdbx_strand_id
1 'polypeptide(L)'
;MASVPSSFAEYQRDVDAELHRLMPSSDGTVERSMAYTVLAPSKRVRPVLTLLCAELCGGTVAGALPAAAAMELIHASSLMLDDLPSMDDAPLRRGRPANHLEFGEAIAILAAFGLLNLAFGTVARAYEPTPAARLAALMSDAVGPAGLIGGQAADLLATEQQIGFEMLEQIHRGKTGALFSAAATAAGVTAGAPADAIGSLAAFAKNLGLAFQIIDDLLDVAGDPEETGKALRADAKKTTFVSFSGVAGARQLAMELCDTANLALMPFGRRADRLRELSAFVAGRSL
;
A
#
# COMPACT_ATOMS: atom_id res chain seq x y z
N MET A 1 -8.49 -10.12 11.77
CA MET A 1 -7.63 -9.01 11.28
C MET A 1 -7.72 -7.84 12.25
N ALA A 2 -6.60 -7.32 12.75
CA ALA A 2 -6.62 -6.07 13.51
C ALA A 2 -7.21 -4.94 12.63
N SER A 3 -8.31 -4.31 13.06
CA SER A 3 -8.91 -3.18 12.35
C SER A 3 -8.05 -1.93 12.52
N VAL A 4 -8.14 -0.97 11.59
CA VAL A 4 -7.59 0.37 11.84
C VAL A 4 -8.24 0.96 13.11
N PRO A 5 -7.54 1.85 13.84
CA PRO A 5 -8.12 2.57 14.97
C PRO A 5 -9.49 3.16 14.61
N SER A 6 -10.40 3.18 15.57
CA SER A 6 -11.75 3.74 15.37
C SER A 6 -11.73 5.19 14.88
N SER A 7 -10.66 5.93 15.19
CA SER A 7 -10.39 7.28 14.69
C SER A 7 -10.26 7.38 13.17
N PHE A 8 -9.96 6.27 12.47
CA PHE A 8 -9.84 6.23 11.00
C PHE A 8 -11.01 5.51 10.31
N ALA A 9 -11.98 5.00 11.07
CA ALA A 9 -13.09 4.21 10.52
C ALA A 9 -13.97 5.00 9.53
N GLU A 10 -14.06 6.32 9.67
CA GLU A 10 -14.79 7.19 8.73
C GLU A 10 -14.09 7.22 7.37
N TYR A 11 -12.79 7.48 7.32
CA TYR A 11 -12.01 7.46 6.07
C TYR A 11 -12.08 6.09 5.39
N GLN A 12 -12.02 5.01 6.17
CA GLN A 12 -12.13 3.66 5.61
C GLN A 12 -13.49 3.44 4.96
N ARG A 13 -14.59 3.90 5.61
CA ARG A 13 -15.95 3.82 5.03
C ARG A 13 -16.06 4.63 3.74
N ASP A 14 -15.51 5.85 3.70
CA ASP A 14 -15.53 6.70 2.51
C ASP A 14 -14.78 6.05 1.35
N VAL A 15 -13.61 5.47 1.63
CA VAL A 15 -12.81 4.72 0.64
C VAL A 15 -13.59 3.49 0.15
N ASP A 16 -14.17 2.70 1.04
CA ASP A 16 -14.93 1.51 0.66
C ASP A 16 -16.15 1.88 -0.19
N ALA A 17 -16.87 2.95 0.16
CA ALA A 17 -17.99 3.47 -0.63
C ALA A 17 -17.53 3.91 -2.04
N GLU A 18 -16.40 4.61 -2.13
CA GLU A 18 -15.85 5.03 -3.42
C GLU A 18 -15.39 3.84 -4.27
N LEU A 19 -14.73 2.85 -3.67
CA LEU A 19 -14.35 1.63 -4.35
C LEU A 19 -15.56 0.87 -4.88
N HIS A 20 -16.65 0.76 -4.09
CA HIS A 20 -17.91 0.19 -4.56
C HIS A 20 -18.49 0.96 -5.75
N ARG A 21 -18.48 2.31 -5.70
CA ARG A 21 -18.97 3.18 -6.79
C ARG A 21 -18.15 3.02 -8.07
N LEU A 22 -16.84 2.79 -7.96
CA LEU A 22 -15.93 2.65 -9.10
C LEU A 22 -16.00 1.27 -9.76
N MET A 23 -16.45 0.24 -9.05
CA MET A 23 -16.55 -1.09 -9.66
C MET A 23 -17.57 -1.08 -10.80
N PRO A 24 -17.25 -1.73 -11.94
CA PRO A 24 -18.20 -1.84 -13.04
C PRO A 24 -19.49 -2.53 -12.60
N SER A 25 -20.61 -2.07 -13.10
CA SER A 25 -21.93 -2.65 -12.83
C SER A 25 -22.25 -3.86 -13.70
N SER A 26 -21.37 -4.24 -14.63
CA SER A 26 -21.55 -5.42 -15.47
C SER A 26 -21.19 -6.71 -14.71
N ASP A 27 -21.83 -7.80 -15.08
CA ASP A 27 -21.71 -9.11 -14.42
C ASP A 27 -20.68 -10.02 -15.12
N GLY A 28 -19.75 -9.41 -15.88
CA GLY A 28 -18.68 -10.12 -16.57
C GLY A 28 -17.70 -10.77 -15.59
N THR A 29 -17.05 -11.85 -16.01
CA THR A 29 -16.13 -12.61 -15.16
C THR A 29 -14.95 -11.79 -14.70
N VAL A 30 -14.44 -10.88 -15.56
CA VAL A 30 -13.32 -9.98 -15.21
C VAL A 30 -13.77 -8.99 -14.15
N GLU A 31 -14.94 -8.37 -14.30
CA GLU A 31 -15.49 -7.40 -13.35
C GLU A 31 -15.77 -8.03 -11.98
N ARG A 32 -16.32 -9.25 -11.95
CA ARG A 32 -16.48 -10.01 -10.70
C ARG A 32 -15.14 -10.30 -10.03
N SER A 33 -14.12 -10.67 -10.81
CA SER A 33 -12.77 -10.92 -10.32
C SER A 33 -12.14 -9.63 -9.74
N MET A 34 -12.28 -8.47 -10.41
CA MET A 34 -11.86 -7.17 -9.89
C MET A 34 -12.55 -6.85 -8.56
N ALA A 35 -13.88 -6.95 -8.51
CA ALA A 35 -14.67 -6.68 -7.32
C ALA A 35 -14.32 -7.63 -6.16
N TYR A 36 -14.10 -8.91 -6.45
CA TYR A 36 -13.70 -9.92 -5.47
C TYR A 36 -12.46 -9.50 -4.67
N THR A 37 -11.45 -8.95 -5.32
CA THR A 37 -10.22 -8.53 -4.66
C THR A 37 -10.33 -7.16 -4.01
N VAL A 38 -10.89 -6.17 -4.73
CA VAL A 38 -10.94 -4.79 -4.26
C VAL A 38 -11.89 -4.62 -3.09
N LEU A 39 -13.07 -5.25 -3.14
CA LEU A 39 -14.10 -5.09 -2.11
C LEU A 39 -13.91 -6.04 -0.91
N ALA A 40 -12.89 -6.89 -0.94
CA ALA A 40 -12.53 -7.69 0.23
C ALA A 40 -12.12 -6.78 1.41
N PRO A 41 -12.55 -7.11 2.65
CA PRO A 41 -12.19 -6.35 3.84
C PRO A 41 -10.68 -6.16 3.97
N SER A 42 -10.25 -4.92 4.15
CA SER A 42 -8.83 -4.59 4.35
C SER A 42 -8.63 -3.34 5.20
N LYS A 43 -7.41 -3.12 5.67
CA LYS A 43 -7.07 -1.97 6.53
C LYS A 43 -7.08 -0.62 5.79
N ARG A 44 -7.07 -0.61 4.46
CA ARG A 44 -7.03 0.60 3.63
C ARG A 44 -5.96 1.62 4.04
N VAL A 45 -4.80 1.16 4.48
CA VAL A 45 -3.75 2.05 5.06
C VAL A 45 -3.28 3.11 4.05
N ARG A 46 -3.05 2.75 2.79
CA ARG A 46 -2.59 3.70 1.76
C ARG A 46 -3.66 4.76 1.42
N PRO A 47 -4.92 4.40 1.18
CA PRO A 47 -5.97 5.40 0.99
C PRO A 47 -6.16 6.31 2.22
N VAL A 48 -6.18 5.76 3.43
CA VAL A 48 -6.29 6.55 4.67
C VAL A 48 -5.11 7.52 4.79
N LEU A 49 -3.88 7.08 4.50
CA LEU A 49 -2.71 7.95 4.43
C LEU A 49 -2.92 9.10 3.44
N THR A 50 -3.45 8.80 2.23
CA THR A 50 -3.74 9.84 1.22
C THR A 50 -4.71 10.89 1.78
N LEU A 51 -5.81 10.46 2.38
CA LEU A 51 -6.83 11.37 2.90
C LEU A 51 -6.29 12.24 4.05
N LEU A 52 -5.56 11.66 5.00
CA LEU A 52 -4.94 12.38 6.12
C LEU A 52 -3.89 13.40 5.63
N CYS A 53 -3.07 13.04 4.65
CA CYS A 53 -2.09 13.96 4.05
C CYS A 53 -2.79 15.13 3.31
N ALA A 54 -3.89 14.86 2.62
CA ALA A 54 -4.64 15.90 1.92
C ALA A 54 -5.24 16.92 2.89
N GLU A 55 -5.87 16.47 3.97
CA GLU A 55 -6.40 17.36 5.01
C GLU A 55 -5.29 18.16 5.68
N LEU A 56 -4.14 17.54 5.97
CA LEU A 56 -2.98 18.25 6.53
C LEU A 56 -2.50 19.38 5.63
N CYS A 57 -2.61 19.22 4.31
CA CYS A 57 -2.30 20.24 3.31
C CYS A 57 -3.43 21.24 3.06
N GLY A 58 -4.55 21.17 3.78
CA GLY A 58 -5.69 22.07 3.59
C GLY A 58 -6.67 21.64 2.49
N GLY A 59 -6.49 20.45 1.92
CA GLY A 59 -7.44 19.82 1.02
C GLY A 59 -8.65 19.24 1.75
N THR A 60 -9.55 18.60 1.00
CA THR A 60 -10.74 17.94 1.55
C THR A 60 -10.71 16.45 1.28
N VAL A 61 -11.37 15.65 2.13
CA VAL A 61 -11.56 14.22 1.92
C VAL A 61 -12.17 13.95 0.54
N ALA A 62 -13.25 14.63 0.20
CA ALA A 62 -13.94 14.47 -1.09
C ALA A 62 -13.01 14.77 -2.30
N GLY A 63 -12.18 15.82 -2.19
CA GLY A 63 -11.22 16.19 -3.24
C GLY A 63 -10.08 15.18 -3.42
N ALA A 64 -9.66 14.49 -2.37
CA ALA A 64 -8.59 13.50 -2.41
C ALA A 64 -9.07 12.06 -2.64
N LEU A 65 -10.37 11.80 -2.44
CA LEU A 65 -10.95 10.45 -2.45
C LEU A 65 -10.69 9.68 -3.76
N PRO A 66 -10.81 10.28 -4.96
CA PRO A 66 -10.49 9.58 -6.20
C PRO A 66 -9.02 9.14 -6.29
N ALA A 67 -8.07 9.98 -5.82
CA ALA A 67 -6.65 9.64 -5.78
C ALA A 67 -6.39 8.54 -4.73
N ALA A 68 -7.03 8.61 -3.56
CA ALA A 68 -6.95 7.59 -2.53
C ALA A 68 -7.45 6.22 -3.04
N ALA A 69 -8.58 6.21 -3.73
CA ALA A 69 -9.13 5.01 -4.36
C ALA A 69 -8.18 4.46 -5.44
N ALA A 70 -7.60 5.33 -6.28
CA ALA A 70 -6.63 4.91 -7.29
C ALA A 70 -5.41 4.20 -6.68
N MET A 71 -4.89 4.66 -5.53
CA MET A 71 -3.80 3.97 -4.82
C MET A 71 -4.21 2.58 -4.35
N GLU A 72 -5.45 2.39 -3.88
CA GLU A 72 -5.92 1.06 -3.48
C GLU A 72 -6.17 0.15 -4.69
N LEU A 73 -6.65 0.68 -5.82
CA LEU A 73 -6.81 -0.08 -7.07
C LEU A 73 -5.46 -0.61 -7.58
N ILE A 74 -4.42 0.23 -7.58
CA ILE A 74 -3.05 -0.18 -7.91
C ILE A 74 -2.56 -1.26 -6.94
N HIS A 75 -2.76 -1.05 -5.64
CA HIS A 75 -2.36 -2.03 -4.63
C HIS A 75 -3.10 -3.36 -4.79
N ALA A 76 -4.40 -3.33 -5.03
CA ALA A 76 -5.18 -4.55 -5.27
C ALA A 76 -4.72 -5.29 -6.54
N SER A 77 -4.43 -4.55 -7.62
CA SER A 77 -3.85 -5.09 -8.85
C SER A 77 -2.53 -5.81 -8.57
N SER A 78 -1.61 -5.18 -7.82
CA SER A 78 -0.31 -5.80 -7.50
C SER A 78 -0.46 -7.07 -6.68
N LEU A 79 -1.36 -7.10 -5.70
CA LEU A 79 -1.61 -8.30 -4.90
C LEU A 79 -2.15 -9.47 -5.73
N MET A 80 -3.01 -9.20 -6.73
CA MET A 80 -3.52 -10.24 -7.62
C MET A 80 -2.42 -10.88 -8.44
N LEU A 81 -1.45 -10.08 -8.90
CA LEU A 81 -0.29 -10.59 -9.64
C LEU A 81 0.70 -11.32 -8.74
N ASP A 82 0.95 -10.77 -7.54
CA ASP A 82 1.84 -11.39 -6.54
C ASP A 82 1.35 -12.80 -6.14
N ASP A 83 0.03 -13.01 -6.06
CA ASP A 83 -0.56 -14.28 -5.65
C ASP A 83 -0.49 -15.39 -6.72
N LEU A 84 -0.11 -15.07 -7.97
CA LEU A 84 -0.05 -16.06 -9.06
C LEU A 84 0.98 -17.17 -8.78
N PRO A 85 0.76 -18.40 -9.33
CA PRO A 85 1.72 -19.50 -9.21
C PRO A 85 3.12 -19.20 -9.73
N SER A 86 3.24 -18.24 -10.67
CA SER A 86 4.53 -17.78 -11.21
C SER A 86 5.26 -16.77 -10.30
N MET A 87 4.65 -16.38 -9.17
CA MET A 87 5.21 -15.42 -8.20
C MET A 87 5.21 -16.05 -6.79
N ASP A 88 4.29 -15.66 -5.91
CA ASP A 88 4.26 -16.13 -4.52
C ASP A 88 3.45 -17.42 -4.33
N ASP A 89 2.70 -17.88 -5.36
CA ASP A 89 1.81 -19.05 -5.32
C ASP A 89 0.93 -19.10 -4.05
N ALA A 90 0.33 -17.94 -3.74
CA ALA A 90 -0.37 -17.77 -2.48
C ALA A 90 -1.76 -18.44 -2.52
N PRO A 91 -2.08 -19.37 -1.61
CA PRO A 91 -3.39 -20.03 -1.61
C PRO A 91 -4.51 -19.13 -1.08
N LEU A 92 -4.17 -18.18 -0.21
CA LEU A 92 -5.14 -17.32 0.47
C LEU A 92 -4.70 -15.84 0.41
N ARG A 93 -5.69 -14.96 0.24
CA ARG A 93 -5.53 -13.51 0.37
C ARG A 93 -6.67 -12.92 1.19
N ARG A 94 -6.37 -12.21 2.26
CA ARG A 94 -7.38 -11.60 3.16
C ARG A 94 -8.39 -12.63 3.71
N GLY A 95 -7.91 -13.83 4.04
CA GLY A 95 -8.74 -14.92 4.58
C GLY A 95 -9.67 -15.62 3.57
N ARG A 96 -9.48 -15.36 2.26
CA ARG A 96 -10.27 -15.96 1.17
C ARG A 96 -9.31 -16.61 0.16
N PRO A 97 -9.76 -17.57 -0.67
CA PRO A 97 -8.95 -18.09 -1.77
C PRO A 97 -8.34 -16.96 -2.60
N ALA A 98 -7.07 -17.10 -3.01
CA ALA A 98 -6.44 -16.14 -3.91
C ALA A 98 -7.24 -16.04 -5.23
N ASN A 99 -7.17 -14.89 -5.90
CA ASN A 99 -8.03 -14.61 -7.05
C ASN A 99 -7.85 -15.63 -8.19
N HIS A 100 -6.62 -16.07 -8.43
CA HIS A 100 -6.33 -17.07 -9.47
C HIS A 100 -6.94 -18.45 -9.18
N LEU A 101 -7.18 -18.80 -7.92
CA LEU A 101 -7.85 -20.05 -7.54
C LEU A 101 -9.37 -19.97 -7.75
N GLU A 102 -9.95 -18.78 -7.58
CA GLU A 102 -11.40 -18.57 -7.74
C GLU A 102 -11.80 -18.38 -9.21
N PHE A 103 -10.99 -17.66 -10.00
CA PHE A 103 -11.35 -17.26 -11.38
C PHE A 103 -10.41 -17.83 -12.46
N GLY A 104 -9.33 -18.49 -12.07
CA GLY A 104 -8.28 -18.94 -12.96
C GLY A 104 -7.25 -17.84 -13.26
N GLU A 105 -6.01 -18.25 -13.56
CA GLU A 105 -4.87 -17.34 -13.75
C GLU A 105 -5.11 -16.29 -14.84
N ALA A 106 -5.63 -16.70 -15.99
CA ALA A 106 -5.85 -15.78 -17.12
C ALA A 106 -6.83 -14.66 -16.76
N ILE A 107 -7.91 -14.96 -16.03
CA ILE A 107 -8.90 -13.97 -15.59
C ILE A 107 -8.29 -13.08 -14.49
N ALA A 108 -7.52 -13.63 -13.56
CA ALA A 108 -6.83 -12.87 -12.53
C ALA A 108 -5.87 -11.84 -13.14
N ILE A 109 -5.10 -12.23 -14.16
CA ILE A 109 -4.19 -11.32 -14.89
C ILE A 109 -4.99 -10.20 -15.58
N LEU A 110 -6.05 -10.54 -16.31
CA LEU A 110 -6.88 -9.54 -17.00
C LEU A 110 -7.56 -8.59 -16.01
N ALA A 111 -8.06 -9.10 -14.89
CA ALA A 111 -8.66 -8.29 -13.84
C ALA A 111 -7.64 -7.37 -13.14
N ALA A 112 -6.41 -7.83 -12.92
CA ALA A 112 -5.32 -6.98 -12.41
C ALA A 112 -5.02 -5.81 -13.36
N PHE A 113 -4.91 -6.07 -14.67
CA PHE A 113 -4.79 -5.00 -15.67
C PHE A 113 -6.02 -4.08 -15.67
N GLY A 114 -7.22 -4.65 -15.51
CA GLY A 114 -8.47 -3.90 -15.40
C GLY A 114 -8.45 -2.91 -14.22
N LEU A 115 -7.98 -3.35 -13.03
CA LEU A 115 -7.83 -2.49 -11.85
C LEU A 115 -6.79 -1.39 -12.07
N LEU A 116 -5.65 -1.72 -12.65
CA LEU A 116 -4.61 -0.74 -12.94
C LEU A 116 -5.12 0.32 -13.93
N ASN A 117 -5.77 -0.11 -15.01
CA ASN A 117 -6.38 0.80 -15.98
C ASN A 117 -7.47 1.68 -15.34
N LEU A 118 -8.30 1.10 -14.47
CA LEU A 118 -9.33 1.83 -13.74
C LEU A 118 -8.73 2.91 -12.83
N ALA A 119 -7.61 2.65 -12.18
CA ALA A 119 -6.91 3.62 -11.34
C ALA A 119 -6.51 4.86 -12.14
N PHE A 120 -5.86 4.70 -13.29
CA PHE A 120 -5.51 5.82 -14.17
C PHE A 120 -6.75 6.53 -14.71
N GLY A 121 -7.75 5.78 -15.13
CA GLY A 121 -9.02 6.33 -15.62
C GLY A 121 -9.77 7.12 -14.56
N THR A 122 -9.71 6.70 -13.27
CA THR A 122 -10.31 7.40 -12.14
C THR A 122 -9.70 8.79 -11.97
N VAL A 123 -8.38 8.87 -11.93
CA VAL A 123 -7.65 10.13 -11.80
C VAL A 123 -7.89 11.05 -13.02
N ALA A 124 -7.84 10.50 -14.23
CA ALA A 124 -8.04 11.28 -15.44
C ALA A 124 -9.43 11.91 -15.55
N ARG A 125 -10.46 11.28 -14.96
CA ARG A 125 -11.85 11.78 -14.96
C ARG A 125 -12.18 12.67 -13.79
N ALA A 126 -11.48 12.54 -12.67
CA ALA A 126 -11.83 13.23 -11.43
C ALA A 126 -11.17 14.60 -11.28
N TYR A 127 -10.08 14.84 -11.97
CA TYR A 127 -9.29 16.05 -11.78
C TYR A 127 -9.13 16.86 -13.07
N GLU A 128 -8.93 18.16 -12.91
CA GLU A 128 -8.57 19.07 -14.01
C GLU A 128 -7.27 18.59 -14.69
N PRO A 129 -7.02 18.95 -15.97
CA PRO A 129 -5.91 18.41 -16.76
C PRO A 129 -4.53 18.48 -16.09
N THR A 130 -4.21 19.59 -15.41
CA THR A 130 -2.88 19.76 -14.79
C THR A 130 -2.67 18.83 -13.60
N PRO A 131 -3.51 18.78 -12.55
CA PRO A 131 -3.35 17.79 -11.48
C PRO A 131 -3.52 16.36 -11.98
N ALA A 132 -4.42 16.08 -12.93
CA ALA A 132 -4.58 14.74 -13.51
C ALA A 132 -3.29 14.24 -14.17
N ALA A 133 -2.62 15.07 -14.98
CA ALA A 133 -1.35 14.72 -15.61
C ALA A 133 -0.23 14.47 -14.56
N ARG A 134 -0.16 15.31 -13.52
CA ARG A 134 0.82 15.12 -12.42
C ARG A 134 0.57 13.82 -11.65
N LEU A 135 -0.69 13.50 -11.35
CA LEU A 135 -1.05 12.27 -10.69
C LEU A 135 -0.77 11.04 -11.56
N ALA A 136 -1.08 11.10 -12.86
CA ALA A 136 -0.78 10.02 -13.78
C ALA A 136 0.74 9.76 -13.90
N ALA A 137 1.57 10.79 -13.98
CA ALA A 137 3.02 10.66 -13.99
C ALA A 137 3.52 10.04 -12.67
N LEU A 138 3.05 10.54 -11.52
CA LEU A 138 3.37 10.00 -10.20
C LEU A 138 3.01 8.52 -10.07
N MET A 139 1.83 8.12 -10.53
CA MET A 139 1.38 6.72 -10.52
C MET A 139 2.23 5.86 -11.44
N SER A 140 2.59 6.37 -12.62
CA SER A 140 3.46 5.68 -13.58
C SER A 140 4.84 5.41 -12.99
N ASP A 141 5.44 6.42 -12.32
CA ASP A 141 6.74 6.27 -11.66
C ASP A 141 6.67 5.28 -10.49
N ALA A 142 5.61 5.36 -9.68
CA ALA A 142 5.44 4.47 -8.52
C ALA A 142 5.19 3.01 -8.92
N VAL A 143 4.52 2.76 -10.04
CA VAL A 143 4.26 1.41 -10.57
C VAL A 143 5.45 0.90 -11.39
N GLY A 144 6.18 1.78 -12.04
CA GLY A 144 7.19 1.49 -13.06
C GLY A 144 8.40 0.67 -12.58
N PRO A 145 9.39 0.50 -13.49
CA PRO A 145 10.60 -0.29 -13.21
C PRO A 145 11.46 0.25 -12.05
N ALA A 146 11.37 1.54 -11.74
CA ALA A 146 12.05 2.14 -10.58
C ALA A 146 11.21 2.05 -9.28
N GLY A 147 9.97 1.58 -9.37
CA GLY A 147 9.02 1.45 -8.28
C GLY A 147 8.60 0.00 -8.03
N LEU A 148 7.28 -0.21 -7.98
CA LEU A 148 6.65 -1.47 -7.59
C LEU A 148 7.08 -2.66 -8.48
N ILE A 149 7.04 -2.50 -9.81
CA ILE A 149 7.42 -3.57 -10.76
C ILE A 149 8.89 -3.95 -10.57
N GLY A 150 9.79 -2.96 -10.47
CA GLY A 150 11.21 -3.23 -10.25
C GLY A 150 11.49 -3.84 -8.88
N GLY A 151 10.80 -3.39 -7.84
CA GLY A 151 10.88 -3.97 -6.50
C GLY A 151 10.40 -5.42 -6.49
N GLN A 152 9.28 -5.73 -7.15
CA GLN A 152 8.78 -7.11 -7.28
C GLN A 152 9.71 -8.00 -8.10
N ALA A 153 10.25 -7.51 -9.22
CA ALA A 153 11.22 -8.27 -10.01
C ALA A 153 12.47 -8.59 -9.20
N ALA A 154 12.99 -7.62 -8.44
CA ALA A 154 14.15 -7.83 -7.58
C ALA A 154 13.85 -8.81 -6.42
N ASP A 155 12.64 -8.78 -5.84
CA ASP A 155 12.17 -9.72 -4.81
C ASP A 155 12.15 -11.16 -5.35
N LEU A 156 11.59 -11.37 -6.54
CA LEU A 156 11.57 -12.68 -7.20
C LEU A 156 12.97 -13.21 -7.50
N LEU A 157 13.85 -12.34 -8.03
CA LEU A 157 15.25 -12.73 -8.34
C LEU A 157 16.06 -13.02 -7.07
N ALA A 158 15.70 -12.42 -5.94
CA ALA A 158 16.34 -12.65 -4.64
C ALA A 158 15.79 -13.88 -3.90
N THR A 159 14.69 -14.47 -4.36
CA THR A 159 14.11 -15.67 -3.74
C THR A 159 15.13 -16.83 -3.77
N GLU A 160 15.27 -17.53 -2.64
CA GLU A 160 16.25 -18.61 -2.42
C GLU A 160 17.73 -18.15 -2.48
N GLN A 161 17.99 -16.82 -2.48
CA GLN A 161 19.32 -16.25 -2.40
C GLN A 161 19.57 -15.58 -1.06
N GLN A 162 20.82 -15.62 -0.60
CA GLN A 162 21.26 -14.79 0.51
C GLN A 162 21.67 -13.41 -0.02
N ILE A 163 20.87 -12.40 0.25
CA ILE A 163 21.12 -11.02 -0.17
C ILE A 163 21.57 -10.16 1.02
N GLY A 164 22.32 -9.09 0.74
CA GLY A 164 22.75 -8.11 1.75
C GLY A 164 21.60 -7.18 2.19
N PHE A 165 21.78 -6.53 3.34
CA PHE A 165 20.79 -5.61 3.92
C PHE A 165 20.39 -4.47 2.95
N GLU A 166 21.36 -3.88 2.25
CA GLU A 166 21.11 -2.80 1.28
C GLU A 166 20.21 -3.25 0.13
N MET A 167 20.41 -4.47 -0.37
CA MET A 167 19.56 -5.04 -1.41
C MET A 167 18.15 -5.29 -0.90
N LEU A 168 17.99 -5.84 0.31
CA LEU A 168 16.69 -6.05 0.95
C LEU A 168 15.94 -4.72 1.13
N GLU A 169 16.63 -3.69 1.63
CA GLU A 169 16.06 -2.36 1.78
C GLU A 169 15.62 -1.79 0.41
N GLN A 170 16.44 -1.95 -0.64
CA GLN A 170 16.11 -1.49 -1.98
C GLN A 170 14.87 -2.19 -2.55
N ILE A 171 14.76 -3.51 -2.38
CA ILE A 171 13.59 -4.30 -2.79
C ILE A 171 12.32 -3.71 -2.14
N HIS A 172 12.33 -3.55 -0.82
CA HIS A 172 11.15 -3.08 -0.10
C HIS A 172 10.84 -1.60 -0.32
N ARG A 173 11.85 -0.76 -0.58
CA ARG A 173 11.64 0.62 -1.04
C ARG A 173 10.88 0.66 -2.36
N GLY A 174 11.18 -0.22 -3.31
CA GLY A 174 10.45 -0.35 -4.57
C GLY A 174 9.07 -0.99 -4.37
N LYS A 175 9.05 -2.25 -3.90
CA LYS A 175 7.84 -3.06 -3.81
C LYS A 175 6.75 -2.43 -2.92
N THR A 176 7.14 -1.86 -1.78
CA THR A 176 6.21 -1.32 -0.78
C THR A 176 6.29 0.21 -0.66
N GLY A 177 7.49 0.76 -0.53
CA GLY A 177 7.72 2.17 -0.23
C GLY A 177 7.29 3.11 -1.34
N ALA A 178 7.44 2.72 -2.61
CA ALA A 178 7.06 3.54 -3.76
C ALA A 178 5.58 3.93 -3.73
N LEU A 179 4.69 2.99 -3.46
CA LEU A 179 3.26 3.25 -3.43
C LEU A 179 2.83 4.01 -2.15
N PHE A 180 3.52 3.83 -1.01
CA PHE A 180 3.31 4.66 0.17
C PHE A 180 3.70 6.13 -0.10
N SER A 181 4.86 6.35 -0.70
CA SER A 181 5.33 7.68 -1.08
C SER A 181 4.39 8.34 -2.10
N ALA A 182 3.93 7.58 -3.11
CA ALA A 182 2.97 8.05 -4.08
C ALA A 182 1.63 8.45 -3.46
N ALA A 183 1.13 7.68 -2.50
CA ALA A 183 -0.11 7.97 -1.77
C ALA A 183 -0.04 9.33 -1.06
N ALA A 184 1.04 9.60 -0.34
CA ALA A 184 1.24 10.87 0.35
C ALA A 184 1.49 12.04 -0.61
N THR A 185 2.26 11.82 -1.68
CA THR A 185 2.53 12.83 -2.72
C THR A 185 1.26 13.19 -3.50
N ALA A 186 0.44 12.18 -3.84
CA ALA A 186 -0.84 12.39 -4.52
C ALA A 186 -1.76 13.31 -3.71
N ALA A 187 -1.81 13.12 -2.41
CA ALA A 187 -2.55 13.99 -1.49
C ALA A 187 -2.12 15.46 -1.59
N GLY A 188 -0.83 15.71 -1.58
CA GLY A 188 -0.29 17.07 -1.74
C GLY A 188 -0.61 17.68 -3.11
N VAL A 189 -0.59 16.86 -4.18
CA VAL A 189 -0.97 17.31 -5.53
C VAL A 189 -2.46 17.69 -5.57
N THR A 190 -3.34 16.87 -5.01
CA THR A 190 -4.80 17.14 -4.98
C THR A 190 -5.16 18.37 -4.14
N ALA A 191 -4.40 18.63 -3.08
CA ALA A 191 -4.57 19.79 -2.20
C ALA A 191 -3.89 21.07 -2.73
N GLY A 192 -3.13 20.99 -3.83
CA GLY A 192 -2.34 22.14 -4.32
C GLY A 192 -1.22 22.57 -3.38
N ALA A 193 -0.68 21.63 -2.61
CA ALA A 193 0.34 21.93 -1.60
C ALA A 193 1.68 22.39 -2.22
N PRO A 194 2.46 23.22 -1.50
CA PRO A 194 3.79 23.61 -1.95
C PRO A 194 4.77 22.42 -1.93
N ALA A 195 5.83 22.52 -2.73
CA ALA A 195 6.76 21.42 -2.97
C ALA A 195 7.47 20.91 -1.70
N ASP A 196 7.79 21.79 -0.77
CA ASP A 196 8.43 21.46 0.52
C ASP A 196 7.48 20.63 1.42
N ALA A 197 6.20 20.98 1.46
CA ALA A 197 5.19 20.18 2.16
C ALA A 197 5.04 18.80 1.54
N ILE A 198 4.97 18.71 0.20
CA ILE A 198 4.92 17.43 -0.52
C ILE A 198 6.18 16.60 -0.22
N GLY A 199 7.37 17.22 -0.22
CA GLY A 199 8.62 16.57 0.11
C GLY A 199 8.64 15.98 1.53
N SER A 200 8.13 16.74 2.51
CA SER A 200 8.00 16.27 3.90
C SER A 200 7.05 15.09 4.02
N LEU A 201 5.91 15.12 3.34
CA LEU A 201 4.96 14.00 3.32
C LEU A 201 5.52 12.76 2.62
N ALA A 202 6.26 12.94 1.52
CA ALA A 202 6.92 11.83 0.82
C ALA A 202 7.99 11.16 1.72
N ALA A 203 8.78 11.97 2.47
CA ALA A 203 9.76 11.46 3.42
C ALA A 203 9.11 10.71 4.58
N PHE A 204 8.00 11.22 5.13
CA PHE A 204 7.18 10.51 6.12
C PHE A 204 6.72 9.16 5.60
N ALA A 205 6.06 9.15 4.44
CA ALA A 205 5.45 7.96 3.88
C ALA A 205 6.48 6.89 3.46
N LYS A 206 7.66 7.31 2.98
CA LYS A 206 8.77 6.40 2.65
C LYS A 206 9.24 5.60 3.86
N ASN A 207 9.46 6.27 4.99
CA ASN A 207 9.91 5.60 6.22
C ASN A 207 8.78 4.76 6.84
N LEU A 208 7.54 5.27 6.82
CA LEU A 208 6.37 4.53 7.28
C LEU A 208 6.14 3.24 6.45
N GLY A 209 6.33 3.30 5.13
CA GLY A 209 6.20 2.15 4.25
C GLY A 209 7.24 1.06 4.52
N LEU A 210 8.48 1.46 4.83
CA LEU A 210 9.53 0.51 5.21
C LEU A 210 9.26 -0.10 6.59
N ALA A 211 8.85 0.72 7.57
CA ALA A 211 8.42 0.23 8.89
C ALA A 211 7.25 -0.76 8.77
N PHE A 212 6.27 -0.44 7.91
CA PHE A 212 5.12 -1.31 7.65
C PHE A 212 5.56 -2.69 7.15
N GLN A 213 6.54 -2.75 6.24
CA GLN A 213 7.07 -4.02 5.72
C GLN A 213 7.78 -4.82 6.80
N ILE A 214 8.63 -4.18 7.60
CA ILE A 214 9.33 -4.86 8.72
C ILE A 214 8.32 -5.46 9.71
N ILE A 215 7.24 -4.74 9.98
CA ILE A 215 6.16 -5.24 10.83
C ILE A 215 5.42 -6.41 10.18
N ASP A 216 5.20 -6.38 8.86
CA ASP A 216 4.60 -7.51 8.15
C ASP A 216 5.51 -8.75 8.22
N ASP A 217 6.84 -8.60 8.07
CA ASP A 217 7.82 -9.69 8.27
C ASP A 217 7.78 -10.27 9.71
N LEU A 218 7.64 -9.39 10.71
CA LEU A 218 7.50 -9.79 12.12
C LEU A 218 6.22 -10.60 12.35
N LEU A 219 5.11 -10.18 11.75
CA LEU A 219 3.82 -10.87 11.84
C LEU A 219 3.83 -12.23 11.12
N ASP A 220 4.60 -12.37 10.04
CA ASP A 220 4.76 -13.67 9.36
C ASP A 220 5.50 -14.70 10.23
N VAL A 221 6.46 -14.24 11.04
CA VAL A 221 7.28 -15.13 11.90
C VAL A 221 6.62 -15.39 13.26
N ALA A 222 6.00 -14.39 13.87
CA ALA A 222 5.55 -14.41 15.28
C ALA A 222 4.06 -14.06 15.46
N GLY A 223 3.33 -13.83 14.38
CA GLY A 223 1.93 -13.44 14.40
C GLY A 223 0.97 -14.61 14.63
N ASP A 224 -0.31 -14.30 14.89
CA ASP A 224 -1.40 -15.26 14.92
C ASP A 224 -1.97 -15.43 13.49
N PRO A 225 -2.10 -16.68 12.99
CA PRO A 225 -2.70 -16.95 11.67
C PRO A 225 -4.11 -16.35 11.48
N GLU A 226 -4.91 -16.32 12.57
CA GLU A 226 -6.26 -15.74 12.55
C GLU A 226 -6.24 -14.21 12.38
N GLU A 227 -5.18 -13.54 12.86
CA GLU A 227 -5.02 -12.09 12.72
C GLU A 227 -4.40 -11.67 11.39
N THR A 228 -3.48 -12.46 10.86
CA THR A 228 -2.75 -12.13 9.61
C THR A 228 -3.57 -12.41 8.37
N GLY A 229 -4.45 -13.41 8.41
CA GLY A 229 -5.25 -13.87 7.25
C GLY A 229 -4.42 -14.49 6.13
N LYS A 230 -3.16 -14.91 6.46
CA LYS A 230 -2.21 -15.59 5.58
C LYS A 230 -1.71 -16.86 6.28
N ALA A 231 -1.17 -17.82 5.51
CA ALA A 231 -0.39 -18.91 6.08
C ALA A 231 0.88 -18.33 6.71
N LEU A 232 1.21 -18.74 7.95
CA LEU A 232 2.47 -18.34 8.59
C LEU A 232 3.67 -18.91 7.83
N ARG A 233 4.79 -18.18 7.88
CA ARG A 233 6.03 -18.52 7.18
C ARG A 233 5.88 -18.61 5.65
N ALA A 234 4.99 -17.77 5.09
CA ALA A 234 4.87 -17.62 3.64
C ALA A 234 6.21 -17.19 3.02
N ASP A 235 7.03 -16.44 3.77
CA ASP A 235 8.33 -15.93 3.37
C ASP A 235 9.52 -16.82 3.79
N ALA A 236 9.29 -18.10 4.12
CA ALA A 236 10.36 -19.01 4.61
C ALA A 236 11.54 -19.18 3.65
N LYS A 237 11.35 -18.92 2.35
CA LYS A 237 12.37 -18.97 1.30
C LYS A 237 13.00 -17.62 0.97
N LYS A 238 12.52 -16.54 1.58
CA LYS A 238 12.97 -15.17 1.34
C LYS A 238 13.87 -14.67 2.46
N THR A 239 14.82 -13.82 2.12
CA THR A 239 15.55 -13.03 3.11
C THR A 239 14.61 -11.92 3.60
N THR A 240 14.41 -11.82 4.93
CA THR A 240 13.55 -10.82 5.58
C THR A 240 14.36 -9.97 6.55
N PHE A 241 13.82 -8.84 7.01
CA PHE A 241 14.45 -8.04 8.06
C PHE A 241 14.64 -8.83 9.35
N VAL A 242 13.71 -9.75 9.65
CA VAL A 242 13.80 -10.63 10.82
C VAL A 242 14.96 -11.61 10.69
N SER A 243 15.24 -12.11 9.48
CA SER A 243 16.38 -13.02 9.25
C SER A 243 17.74 -12.34 9.45
N PHE A 244 17.81 -11.00 9.26
CA PHE A 244 19.05 -10.24 9.48
C PHE A 244 19.31 -9.88 10.94
N SER A 245 18.29 -9.37 11.62
CA SER A 245 18.46 -8.74 12.93
C SER A 245 17.74 -9.47 14.07
N GLY A 246 17.07 -10.59 13.75
CA GLY A 246 16.17 -11.27 14.67
C GLY A 246 14.92 -10.43 14.99
N VAL A 247 13.98 -11.03 15.73
CA VAL A 247 12.71 -10.39 16.08
C VAL A 247 12.91 -9.07 16.84
N ALA A 248 13.83 -9.05 17.82
CA ALA A 248 14.08 -7.84 18.62
C ALA A 248 14.71 -6.71 17.80
N GLY A 249 15.69 -7.03 16.95
CA GLY A 249 16.35 -6.05 16.08
C GLY A 249 15.43 -5.50 15.00
N ALA A 250 14.62 -6.35 14.38
CA ALA A 250 13.62 -5.92 13.39
C ALA A 250 12.57 -4.99 14.03
N ARG A 251 12.11 -5.30 15.25
CA ARG A 251 11.19 -4.44 16.01
C ARG A 251 11.81 -3.08 16.30
N GLN A 252 13.05 -3.04 16.78
CA GLN A 252 13.76 -1.80 17.03
C GLN A 252 13.90 -0.95 15.77
N LEU A 253 14.29 -1.56 14.65
CA LEU A 253 14.41 -0.88 13.36
C LEU A 253 13.07 -0.28 12.88
N ALA A 254 11.97 -1.02 13.04
CA ALA A 254 10.64 -0.50 12.70
C ALA A 254 10.26 0.72 13.54
N MET A 255 10.59 0.72 14.83
CA MET A 255 10.35 1.87 15.72
C MET A 255 11.19 3.08 15.30
N GLU A 256 12.48 2.89 15.03
CA GLU A 256 13.39 3.96 14.57
C GLU A 256 12.92 4.59 13.23
N LEU A 257 12.39 3.76 12.33
CA LEU A 257 11.81 4.25 11.08
C LEU A 257 10.51 5.04 11.31
N CYS A 258 9.66 4.62 12.25
CA CYS A 258 8.47 5.39 12.64
C CYS A 258 8.87 6.74 13.28
N ASP A 259 9.90 6.77 14.11
CA ASP A 259 10.41 8.01 14.69
C ASP A 259 10.99 8.93 13.61
N THR A 260 11.77 8.38 12.69
CA THR A 260 12.29 9.11 11.52
C THR A 260 11.16 9.65 10.63
N ALA A 261 10.12 8.85 10.40
CA ALA A 261 8.92 9.31 9.71
C ALA A 261 8.28 10.50 10.44
N ASN A 262 8.11 10.41 11.75
CA ASN A 262 7.51 11.47 12.55
C ASN A 262 8.34 12.76 12.56
N LEU A 263 9.67 12.69 12.44
CA LEU A 263 10.54 13.86 12.28
C LEU A 263 10.23 14.64 11.00
N ALA A 264 9.90 13.96 9.90
CA ALA A 264 9.51 14.62 8.66
C ALA A 264 8.22 15.44 8.78
N LEU A 265 7.40 15.17 9.81
CA LEU A 265 6.17 15.90 10.10
C LEU A 265 6.37 17.14 10.99
N MET A 266 7.59 17.42 11.44
CA MET A 266 7.87 18.58 12.33
C MET A 266 7.37 19.93 11.77
N PRO A 267 7.52 20.23 10.45
CA PRO A 267 7.05 21.49 9.89
C PRO A 267 5.54 21.74 10.05
N PHE A 268 4.75 20.69 10.21
CA PHE A 268 3.28 20.77 10.33
C PHE A 268 2.81 20.95 11.78
N GLY A 269 3.68 20.79 12.78
CA GLY A 269 3.33 20.90 14.20
C GLY A 269 2.23 19.93 14.62
N ARG A 270 1.28 20.37 15.44
CA ARG A 270 0.18 19.55 15.94
C ARG A 270 -0.86 19.18 14.88
N ARG A 271 -0.90 19.88 13.76
CA ARG A 271 -1.82 19.51 12.66
C ARG A 271 -1.54 18.10 12.11
N ALA A 272 -0.31 17.59 12.27
CA ALA A 272 0.08 16.26 11.84
C ALA A 272 -0.18 15.15 12.88
N ASP A 273 -0.86 15.43 14.00
CA ASP A 273 -1.05 14.44 15.08
C ASP A 273 -1.77 13.18 14.59
N ARG A 274 -2.71 13.30 13.64
CA ARG A 274 -3.38 12.14 13.04
C ARG A 274 -2.45 11.25 12.19
N LEU A 275 -1.46 11.83 11.51
CA LEU A 275 -0.44 11.04 10.82
C LEU A 275 0.50 10.35 11.82
N ARG A 276 0.81 10.99 12.95
CA ARG A 276 1.57 10.35 14.05
C ARG A 276 0.79 9.20 14.67
N GLU A 277 -0.54 9.33 14.80
CA GLU A 277 -1.42 8.24 15.24
C GLU A 277 -1.38 7.06 14.25
N LEU A 278 -1.39 7.34 12.94
CA LEU A 278 -1.23 6.30 11.91
C LEU A 278 0.13 5.61 12.01
N SER A 279 1.22 6.37 12.25
CA SER A 279 2.56 5.83 12.47
C SER A 279 2.60 4.92 13.73
N ALA A 280 1.99 5.36 14.83
CA ALA A 280 1.88 4.58 16.05
C ALA A 280 1.06 3.29 15.85
N PHE A 281 -0.03 3.36 15.07
CA PHE A 281 -0.79 2.18 14.70
C PHE A 281 0.04 1.18 13.90
N VAL A 282 0.84 1.63 12.93
CA VAL A 282 1.74 0.74 12.17
C VAL A 282 2.74 0.08 13.11
N ALA A 283 3.41 0.84 13.98
CA ALA A 283 4.38 0.32 14.93
C ALA A 283 3.77 -0.68 15.95
N GLY A 284 2.51 -0.44 16.36
CA GLY A 284 1.80 -1.26 17.35
C GLY A 284 1.24 -2.59 16.82
N ARG A 285 1.28 -2.86 15.51
CA ARG A 285 0.75 -4.09 14.90
C ARG A 285 1.54 -5.35 15.23
N SER A 286 2.70 -5.22 15.83
CA SER A 286 3.63 -6.34 16.13
C SER A 286 3.43 -6.97 17.52
N LEU A 287 2.35 -6.65 18.21
CA LEU A 287 2.11 -7.09 19.59
C LEU A 287 0.83 -7.90 19.70
#